data_6613bcd1329fb0cb1ef31b195af1314d
#
_entry.id   6613bcd1329fb0cb1ef31b195af1314d
#
_cell.length_a   1.000
_cell.length_b   1.000
_cell.length_c   1.000
_cell.angle_alpha   90.00
_cell.angle_beta   90.00
_cell.angle_gamma   90.00
#
_symmetry.space_group_name_H-M   'P 1'
#
loop_
_entity.id
_entity.type
_entity.pdbx_description
1 polymer ?
#
loop_
_entity_poly.entity_id
_entity_poly.type
_entity_poly.pdbx_seq_one_letter_code
_entity_poly.pdbx_strand_id
1 'polypeptide(L)'
;MSKAQVIIELGPAITMNWQDCHVPDPAPGEVRLRHTAVGVNFADTYHRGGISHPWIVPPCPVVIGFEGVGIVEGVGDVVNDFTTGDRVAYGIPPLGSYSEVRNYPADKLLNMPENLDNKTVAALLMKGMTAHYLLHRTYAVQSEDKILVHAAAGGMGLILCQWVKALGPR
;
A
#
# COMPACT_ATOMS: atom_id res chain seq x y z
N MET A 1 -4.00 -20.76 -10.80
CA MET A 1 -3.20 -20.54 -9.58
C MET A 1 -2.46 -19.23 -9.74
N SER A 2 -2.29 -18.47 -8.69
CA SER A 2 -1.57 -17.20 -8.63
C SER A 2 -0.31 -17.38 -7.81
N LYS A 3 0.66 -16.48 -7.92
CA LYS A 3 1.88 -16.52 -7.12
C LYS A 3 1.93 -15.37 -6.13
N ALA A 4 2.58 -15.62 -4.99
CA ALA A 4 2.80 -14.61 -3.96
C ALA A 4 4.16 -14.80 -3.27
N GLN A 5 4.66 -13.72 -2.68
CA GLN A 5 5.84 -13.73 -1.84
C GLN A 5 5.43 -14.07 -0.41
N VAL A 6 5.50 -15.34 -0.07
CA VAL A 6 5.08 -15.87 1.23
C VAL A 6 6.24 -15.89 2.21
N ILE A 7 5.99 -15.44 3.42
CA ILE A 7 6.87 -15.58 4.58
C ILE A 7 6.31 -16.69 5.46
N ILE A 8 7.09 -17.76 5.63
CA ILE A 8 6.72 -18.89 6.50
C ILE A 8 7.19 -18.71 7.95
N GLU A 9 8.24 -17.91 8.13
CA GLU A 9 8.77 -17.49 9.43
C GLU A 9 9.33 -16.08 9.35
N LEU A 10 9.26 -15.33 10.43
CA LEU A 10 9.82 -13.97 10.48
C LEU A 10 11.34 -14.01 10.43
N GLY A 11 11.95 -13.05 9.71
CA GLY A 11 13.39 -13.03 9.61
C GLY A 11 13.97 -12.19 8.47
N PRO A 12 15.18 -12.51 8.02
CA PRO A 12 15.85 -11.80 6.93
C PRO A 12 15.17 -12.04 5.58
N ALA A 13 15.59 -11.34 4.54
CA ALA A 13 14.96 -11.39 3.22
C ALA A 13 14.90 -12.81 2.60
N ILE A 14 15.81 -13.70 3.00
CA ILE A 14 15.84 -15.09 2.51
C ILE A 14 14.61 -15.90 2.97
N THR A 15 13.87 -15.47 3.98
CA THR A 15 12.64 -16.16 4.42
C THR A 15 11.44 -15.91 3.49
N MET A 16 11.60 -15.02 2.51
CA MET A 16 10.56 -14.69 1.53
C MET A 16 10.64 -15.68 0.36
N ASN A 17 9.56 -16.42 0.13
CA ASN A 17 9.49 -17.44 -0.92
C ASN A 17 8.42 -17.10 -1.96
N TRP A 18 8.81 -17.01 -3.22
CA TRP A 18 7.89 -16.86 -4.35
C TRP A 18 7.27 -18.20 -4.72
N GLN A 19 6.01 -18.39 -4.37
CA GLN A 19 5.34 -19.69 -4.51
C GLN A 19 3.89 -19.56 -4.96
N ASP A 20 3.32 -20.67 -5.39
CA ASP A 20 1.90 -20.73 -5.75
C ASP A 20 1.01 -20.54 -4.53
N CYS A 21 -0.01 -19.70 -4.69
CA CYS A 21 -1.03 -19.43 -3.69
C CYS A 21 -2.41 -19.61 -4.29
N HIS A 22 -3.28 -20.25 -3.53
CA HIS A 22 -4.69 -20.31 -3.85
C HIS A 22 -5.36 -19.01 -3.38
N VAL A 23 -6.10 -18.37 -4.27
CA VAL A 23 -6.94 -17.21 -3.95
C VAL A 23 -8.39 -17.67 -4.07
N PRO A 24 -9.14 -17.79 -2.96
CA PRO A 24 -10.54 -18.21 -2.98
C PRO A 24 -11.41 -17.16 -3.68
N ASP A 25 -12.67 -17.49 -3.97
CA ASP A 25 -13.60 -16.49 -4.47
C ASP A 25 -13.74 -15.34 -3.48
N PRO A 26 -13.92 -14.07 -3.96
CA PRO A 26 -14.05 -12.93 -3.06
C PRO A 26 -15.28 -13.11 -2.14
N ALA A 27 -15.06 -12.88 -0.85
CA ALA A 27 -16.13 -12.89 0.12
C ALA A 27 -17.08 -11.68 -0.07
N PRO A 28 -18.27 -11.67 0.55
CA PRO A 28 -19.14 -10.49 0.53
C PRO A 28 -18.38 -9.23 1.00
N GLY A 29 -18.45 -8.15 0.23
CA GLY A 29 -17.73 -6.91 0.48
C GLY A 29 -16.27 -6.89 0.02
N GLU A 30 -15.77 -7.96 -0.61
CA GLU A 30 -14.44 -8.01 -1.20
C GLU A 30 -14.46 -7.96 -2.72
N VAL A 31 -13.34 -7.55 -3.28
CA VAL A 31 -13.06 -7.68 -4.71
C VAL A 31 -11.80 -8.51 -4.92
N ARG A 32 -11.73 -9.24 -6.02
CA ARG A 32 -10.51 -9.88 -6.50
C ARG A 32 -9.75 -8.92 -7.38
N LEU A 33 -8.49 -8.68 -7.04
CA LEU A 33 -7.60 -7.79 -7.77
C LEU A 33 -6.46 -8.57 -8.41
N ARG A 34 -6.16 -8.26 -9.68
CA ARG A 34 -4.87 -8.59 -10.29
C ARG A 34 -3.96 -7.38 -10.22
N HIS A 35 -2.83 -7.50 -9.53
CA HIS A 35 -1.88 -6.40 -9.42
C HIS A 35 -1.19 -6.11 -10.76
N THR A 36 -1.06 -4.82 -11.04
CA THR A 36 -0.27 -4.28 -12.17
C THR A 36 0.99 -3.58 -11.67
N ALA A 37 0.97 -3.10 -10.43
CA ALA A 37 2.13 -2.58 -9.72
C ALA A 37 1.88 -2.68 -8.20
N VAL A 38 2.95 -2.86 -7.44
CA VAL A 38 2.91 -2.85 -5.97
C VAL A 38 3.94 -1.89 -5.42
N GLY A 39 3.59 -1.17 -4.35
CA GLY A 39 4.50 -0.30 -3.65
C GLY A 39 5.36 -1.08 -2.67
N VAL A 40 6.65 -0.72 -2.62
CA VAL A 40 7.59 -1.24 -1.61
C VAL A 40 7.83 -0.16 -0.58
N ASN A 41 7.62 -0.50 0.68
CA ASN A 41 7.72 0.42 1.79
C ASN A 41 8.67 -0.10 2.87
N PHE A 42 9.33 0.82 3.58
CA PHE A 42 10.25 0.43 4.65
C PHE A 42 9.53 -0.37 5.76
N ALA A 43 8.24 -0.11 5.99
CA ALA A 43 7.41 -0.84 6.94
C ALA A 43 7.30 -2.34 6.62
N ASP A 44 7.43 -2.74 5.35
CA ASP A 44 7.40 -4.15 4.95
C ASP A 44 8.58 -4.92 5.54
N THR A 45 9.72 -4.25 5.77
CA THR A 45 10.87 -4.85 6.44
C THR A 45 10.60 -5.14 7.91
N TYR A 46 9.76 -4.32 8.57
CA TYR A 46 9.32 -4.55 9.95
C TYR A 46 8.37 -5.74 10.02
N HIS A 47 7.38 -5.80 9.11
CA HIS A 47 6.47 -6.94 9.03
C HIS A 47 7.22 -8.25 8.80
N ARG A 48 8.17 -8.25 7.87
CA ARG A 48 8.99 -9.42 7.58
C ARG A 48 9.88 -9.82 8.76
N GLY A 49 10.55 -8.85 9.37
CA GLY A 49 11.54 -9.09 10.41
C GLY A 49 10.96 -9.31 11.81
N GLY A 50 9.68 -9.04 12.01
CA GLY A 50 9.08 -9.07 13.34
C GLY A 50 9.64 -8.04 14.31
N ILE A 51 10.25 -6.95 13.79
CA ILE A 51 10.97 -5.95 14.60
C ILE A 51 10.00 -4.87 15.14
N SER A 52 8.84 -4.75 14.56
CA SER A 52 7.90 -3.72 14.92
C SER A 52 7.02 -4.08 16.13
N HIS A 53 6.21 -3.14 16.54
CA HIS A 53 5.28 -3.28 17.66
C HIS A 53 4.39 -4.54 17.54
N PRO A 54 4.02 -5.22 18.64
CA PRO A 54 3.28 -6.50 18.62
C PRO A 54 2.02 -6.52 17.75
N TRP A 55 1.36 -5.40 17.57
CA TRP A 55 0.12 -5.29 16.76
C TRP A 55 0.35 -5.31 15.25
N ILE A 56 1.60 -5.13 14.79
CA ILE A 56 1.96 -5.03 13.37
C ILE A 56 2.62 -6.32 12.89
N VAL A 57 3.10 -7.15 13.80
CA VAL A 57 3.74 -8.43 13.46
C VAL A 57 2.67 -9.42 13.03
N PRO A 58 2.63 -9.81 11.74
CA PRO A 58 1.63 -10.76 11.27
C PRO A 58 1.96 -12.17 11.73
N PRO A 59 0.96 -13.02 11.95
CA PRO A 59 1.20 -14.44 12.12
C PRO A 59 1.66 -15.05 10.78
N CYS A 60 2.67 -15.92 10.84
CA CYS A 60 3.09 -16.69 9.67
C CYS A 60 2.26 -17.98 9.52
N PRO A 61 2.04 -18.47 8.28
CA PRO A 61 2.51 -17.92 7.01
C PRO A 61 1.72 -16.67 6.58
N VAL A 62 2.41 -15.71 5.94
CA VAL A 62 1.79 -14.45 5.51
C VAL A 62 2.39 -13.93 4.21
N VAL A 63 1.58 -13.27 3.41
CA VAL A 63 2.02 -12.41 2.30
C VAL A 63 2.06 -10.96 2.82
N ILE A 64 3.22 -10.32 2.74
CA ILE A 64 3.38 -8.93 3.20
C ILE A 64 3.06 -7.91 2.10
N GLY A 65 3.30 -6.63 2.44
CA GLY A 65 2.98 -5.49 1.59
C GLY A 65 1.53 -5.03 1.75
N PHE A 66 1.29 -3.73 1.67
CA PHE A 66 -0.05 -3.14 1.87
C PHE A 66 -0.33 -1.97 0.93
N GLU A 67 0.43 -1.85 -0.15
CA GLU A 67 0.23 -0.84 -1.18
C GLU A 67 0.24 -1.49 -2.56
N GLY A 68 -0.78 -1.23 -3.36
CA GLY A 68 -0.87 -1.81 -4.68
C GLY A 68 -1.87 -1.11 -5.58
N VAL A 69 -1.69 -1.37 -6.85
CA VAL A 69 -2.56 -0.95 -7.95
C VAL A 69 -2.90 -2.17 -8.76
N GLY A 70 -4.15 -2.31 -9.13
CA GLY A 70 -4.59 -3.48 -9.89
C GLY A 70 -5.84 -3.23 -10.72
N ILE A 71 -6.25 -4.30 -11.38
CA ILE A 71 -7.50 -4.39 -12.11
C ILE A 71 -8.42 -5.33 -11.34
N VAL A 72 -9.67 -4.95 -11.18
CA VAL A 72 -10.70 -5.80 -10.60
C VAL A 72 -10.98 -6.97 -11.55
N GLU A 73 -10.84 -8.21 -11.09
CA GLU A 73 -11.14 -9.43 -11.85
C GLU A 73 -12.46 -10.09 -11.41
N GLY A 74 -12.96 -9.74 -10.25
CA GLY A 74 -14.22 -10.24 -9.73
C GLY A 74 -14.65 -9.47 -8.49
N VAL A 75 -15.94 -9.51 -8.22
CA VAL A 75 -16.56 -8.83 -7.09
C VAL A 75 -17.34 -9.85 -6.26
N GLY A 76 -17.27 -9.73 -4.95
CA GLY A 76 -18.10 -10.48 -4.02
C GLY A 76 -19.48 -9.85 -3.89
N ASP A 77 -20.37 -10.56 -3.22
CA ASP A 77 -21.72 -10.07 -2.93
C ASP A 77 -21.66 -8.72 -2.18
N VAL A 78 -22.69 -7.92 -2.37
CA VAL A 78 -22.90 -6.58 -1.78
C VAL A 78 -21.90 -5.49 -2.20
N VAL A 79 -20.99 -5.78 -3.12
CA VAL A 79 -20.10 -4.76 -3.73
C VAL A 79 -20.84 -4.11 -4.90
N ASN A 80 -21.10 -2.81 -4.80
CA ASN A 80 -21.83 -2.04 -5.83
C ASN A 80 -20.97 -0.94 -6.46
N ASP A 81 -19.85 -0.56 -5.85
CA ASP A 81 -19.04 0.59 -6.24
C ASP A 81 -17.94 0.22 -7.25
N PHE A 82 -17.75 -1.07 -7.50
CA PHE A 82 -16.72 -1.60 -8.41
C PHE A 82 -17.27 -2.69 -9.31
N THR A 83 -16.68 -2.76 -10.52
CA THR A 83 -16.97 -3.79 -11.52
C THR A 83 -15.69 -4.38 -12.07
N THR A 84 -15.79 -5.57 -12.69
CA THR A 84 -14.64 -6.20 -13.38
C THR A 84 -14.12 -5.27 -14.47
N GLY A 85 -12.81 -5.05 -14.48
CA GLY A 85 -12.12 -4.14 -15.39
C GLY A 85 -11.73 -2.80 -14.76
N ASP A 86 -12.32 -2.43 -13.62
CA ASP A 86 -11.98 -1.17 -12.96
C ASP A 86 -10.52 -1.13 -12.50
N ARG A 87 -9.89 0.02 -12.70
CA ARG A 87 -8.54 0.30 -12.20
C ARG A 87 -8.64 0.88 -10.80
N VAL A 88 -8.00 0.19 -9.85
CA VAL A 88 -8.10 0.54 -8.44
C VAL A 88 -6.74 0.55 -7.76
N ALA A 89 -6.65 1.30 -6.67
CA ALA A 89 -5.46 1.37 -5.84
C ALA A 89 -5.82 1.30 -4.35
N TYR A 90 -4.87 0.89 -3.53
CA TYR A 90 -4.97 0.90 -2.08
C TYR A 90 -3.60 1.11 -1.44
N GLY A 91 -3.56 1.67 -0.23
CA GLY A 91 -2.33 1.96 0.51
C GLY A 91 -2.46 1.74 2.01
N ILE A 92 -3.37 0.85 2.44
CA ILE A 92 -3.63 0.52 3.85
C ILE A 92 -3.82 -0.99 4.04
N PRO A 93 -3.73 -1.52 5.28
CA PRO A 93 -4.00 -2.94 5.54
C PRO A 93 -5.42 -3.37 5.16
N PRO A 94 -5.62 -4.69 4.86
CA PRO A 94 -4.77 -5.83 5.24
C PRO A 94 -3.57 -6.05 4.34
N LEU A 95 -2.52 -6.73 4.90
CA LEU A 95 -1.31 -7.13 4.16
C LEU A 95 -1.64 -8.07 3.02
N GLY A 96 -0.72 -8.22 2.05
CA GLY A 96 -0.86 -9.16 0.94
C GLY A 96 -0.58 -8.59 -0.45
N SER A 97 -0.04 -7.37 -0.58
CA SER A 97 0.21 -6.79 -1.91
C SER A 97 1.34 -7.47 -2.69
N TYR A 98 2.22 -8.22 -2.01
CA TYR A 98 3.30 -8.96 -2.69
C TYR A 98 2.77 -10.27 -3.30
N SER A 99 1.73 -10.18 -4.10
CA SER A 99 1.07 -11.26 -4.82
C SER A 99 0.64 -10.81 -6.22
N GLU A 100 0.46 -11.75 -7.12
CA GLU A 100 -0.11 -11.44 -8.44
C GLU A 100 -1.60 -11.12 -8.35
N VAL A 101 -2.32 -11.87 -7.49
CA VAL A 101 -3.76 -11.72 -7.28
C VAL A 101 -4.07 -11.83 -5.80
N ARG A 102 -5.04 -11.05 -5.33
CA ARG A 102 -5.58 -11.14 -3.98
C ARG A 102 -7.04 -10.73 -3.93
N ASN A 103 -7.73 -11.13 -2.86
CA ASN A 103 -8.98 -10.48 -2.45
C ASN A 103 -8.67 -9.31 -1.51
N TYR A 104 -9.46 -8.24 -1.60
CA TYR A 104 -9.27 -7.04 -0.80
C TYR A 104 -10.62 -6.37 -0.50
N PRO A 105 -10.83 -5.80 0.72
CA PRO A 105 -12.04 -5.09 1.08
C PRO A 105 -12.35 -3.94 0.11
N ALA A 106 -13.56 -3.94 -0.45
CA ALA A 106 -13.98 -2.94 -1.44
C ALA A 106 -14.02 -1.53 -0.85
N ASP A 107 -14.44 -1.39 0.41
CA ASP A 107 -14.53 -0.11 1.14
C ASP A 107 -13.19 0.61 1.35
N LYS A 108 -12.08 -0.08 1.10
CA LYS A 108 -10.71 0.45 1.22
C LYS A 108 -10.04 0.73 -0.12
N LEU A 109 -10.74 0.50 -1.22
CA LEU A 109 -10.24 0.77 -2.56
C LEU A 109 -10.52 2.20 -3.00
N LEU A 110 -9.64 2.69 -3.83
CA LEU A 110 -9.76 3.97 -4.50
C LEU A 110 -9.82 3.74 -6.01
N ASN A 111 -10.79 4.37 -6.67
CA ASN A 111 -10.79 4.46 -8.13
C ASN A 111 -9.59 5.27 -8.59
N MET A 112 -8.90 4.77 -9.60
CA MET A 112 -7.73 5.47 -10.15
C MET A 112 -8.13 6.48 -11.23
N PRO A 113 -7.59 7.72 -11.18
CA PRO A 113 -7.69 8.66 -12.28
C PRO A 113 -7.07 8.08 -13.56
N GLU A 114 -7.69 8.35 -14.71
CA GLU A 114 -7.22 7.83 -16.00
C GLU A 114 -5.83 8.36 -16.40
N ASN A 115 -5.52 9.59 -15.98
CA ASN A 115 -4.28 10.30 -16.33
C ASN A 115 -3.06 9.90 -15.48
N LEU A 116 -3.21 8.98 -14.52
CA LEU A 116 -2.11 8.49 -13.70
C LEU A 116 -1.76 7.05 -14.10
N ASP A 117 -0.45 6.79 -14.26
CA ASP A 117 0.02 5.45 -14.52
C ASP A 117 0.14 4.61 -13.23
N ASN A 118 0.06 3.30 -13.38
CA ASN A 118 0.01 2.37 -12.26
C ASN A 118 1.27 2.40 -11.39
N LYS A 119 2.45 2.58 -11.99
CA LYS A 119 3.74 2.60 -11.26
C LYS A 119 3.85 3.86 -10.40
N THR A 120 3.47 5.01 -10.96
CA THR A 120 3.43 6.27 -10.23
C THR A 120 2.51 6.18 -9.03
N VAL A 121 1.29 5.65 -9.20
CA VAL A 121 0.36 5.50 -8.08
C VAL A 121 0.89 4.53 -7.03
N ALA A 122 1.38 3.35 -7.42
CA ALA A 122 1.97 2.39 -6.48
C ALA A 122 3.20 2.91 -5.74
N ALA A 123 3.94 3.87 -6.33
CA ALA A 123 5.10 4.47 -5.68
C ALA A 123 4.73 5.60 -4.69
N LEU A 124 3.59 6.26 -4.90
CA LEU A 124 3.28 7.53 -4.23
C LEU A 124 2.07 7.48 -3.30
N LEU A 125 1.13 6.55 -3.47
CA LEU A 125 -0.17 6.62 -2.79
C LEU A 125 -0.02 6.62 -1.26
N MET A 126 0.59 5.62 -0.68
CA MET A 126 0.77 5.51 0.77
C MET A 126 1.67 6.63 1.32
N LYS A 127 2.74 6.94 0.60
CA LYS A 127 3.65 8.02 0.98
C LYS A 127 2.96 9.40 0.87
N GLY A 128 2.17 9.61 -0.16
CA GLY A 128 1.38 10.82 -0.37
C GLY A 128 0.30 11.00 0.71
N MET A 129 -0.44 9.95 1.03
CA MET A 129 -1.41 9.97 2.14
C MET A 129 -0.72 10.30 3.47
N THR A 130 0.44 9.71 3.71
CA THR A 130 1.23 9.99 4.93
C THR A 130 1.73 11.43 4.95
N ALA A 131 2.25 11.95 3.84
CA ALA A 131 2.67 13.35 3.76
C ALA A 131 1.49 14.30 3.99
N HIS A 132 0.35 14.05 3.35
CA HIS A 132 -0.87 14.82 3.57
C HIS A 132 -1.29 14.84 5.05
N TYR A 133 -1.33 13.67 5.66
CA TYR A 133 -1.70 13.54 7.07
C TYR A 133 -0.75 14.32 7.98
N LEU A 134 0.56 14.22 7.76
CA LEU A 134 1.56 14.93 8.55
C LEU A 134 1.45 16.46 8.41
N LEU A 135 1.29 16.96 7.18
CA LEU A 135 1.31 18.38 6.87
C LEU A 135 -0.01 19.12 7.14
N HIS A 136 -1.14 18.39 7.21
CA HIS A 136 -2.47 19.01 7.32
C HIS A 136 -3.27 18.55 8.54
N ARG A 137 -3.00 17.35 9.09
CA ARG A 137 -3.80 16.77 10.17
C ARG A 137 -3.04 16.67 11.47
N THR A 138 -1.76 16.26 11.43
CA THR A 138 -0.91 16.19 12.61
C THR A 138 -0.44 17.58 13.01
N TYR A 139 0.06 18.34 12.05
CA TYR A 139 0.45 19.72 12.20
C TYR A 139 0.08 20.47 10.90
N ALA A 140 -0.85 21.42 11.01
CA ALA A 140 -1.26 22.23 9.86
C ALA A 140 -0.17 23.27 9.57
N VAL A 141 0.70 22.96 8.62
CA VAL A 141 1.86 23.76 8.26
C VAL A 141 1.45 25.14 7.75
N GLN A 142 2.09 26.20 8.30
CA GLN A 142 1.89 27.58 7.94
C GLN A 142 3.12 28.17 7.23
N SER A 143 2.94 29.26 6.47
CA SER A 143 4.01 29.89 5.68
C SER A 143 5.19 30.40 6.49
N GLU A 144 4.97 30.73 7.77
CA GLU A 144 6.00 31.24 8.68
C GLU A 144 6.79 30.16 9.41
N ASP A 145 6.40 28.90 9.24
CA ASP A 145 7.04 27.79 9.93
C ASP A 145 8.48 27.54 9.45
N LYS A 146 9.29 27.02 10.35
CA LYS A 146 10.62 26.47 10.03
C LYS A 146 10.55 24.96 10.24
N ILE A 147 10.74 24.20 9.17
CA ILE A 147 10.52 22.77 9.19
C ILE A 147 11.82 22.03 8.93
N LEU A 148 12.17 21.12 9.84
CA LEU A 148 13.27 20.17 9.66
C LEU A 148 12.70 18.84 9.15
N VAL A 149 13.17 18.40 7.99
CA VAL A 149 12.79 17.10 7.41
C VAL A 149 13.95 16.11 7.56
N HIS A 150 13.78 15.10 8.42
CA HIS A 150 14.73 14.00 8.52
C HIS A 150 14.62 13.07 7.30
N ALA A 151 15.75 12.48 6.89
CA ALA A 151 15.83 11.60 5.72
C ALA A 151 15.21 12.23 4.45
N ALA A 152 15.53 13.50 4.17
CA ALA A 152 14.97 14.28 3.07
C ALA A 152 15.14 13.64 1.68
N ALA A 153 16.19 12.82 1.48
CA ALA A 153 16.44 12.07 0.23
C ALA A 153 15.66 10.74 0.14
N GLY A 154 14.96 10.33 1.20
CA GLY A 154 14.11 9.14 1.20
C GLY A 154 12.78 9.36 0.50
N GLY A 155 12.04 8.28 0.21
CA GLY A 155 10.76 8.36 -0.50
C GLY A 155 9.74 9.31 0.13
N MET A 156 9.61 9.32 1.46
CA MET A 156 8.80 10.29 2.20
C MET A 156 9.39 11.69 2.14
N GLY A 157 10.71 11.82 2.37
CA GLY A 157 11.42 13.09 2.41
C GLY A 157 11.29 13.87 1.11
N LEU A 158 11.41 13.20 -0.03
CA LEU A 158 11.24 13.82 -1.34
C LEU A 158 9.86 14.44 -1.53
N ILE A 159 8.80 13.77 -1.06
CA ILE A 159 7.43 14.30 -1.14
C ILE A 159 7.26 15.45 -0.14
N LEU A 160 7.69 15.26 1.10
CA LEU A 160 7.57 16.28 2.15
C LEU A 160 8.29 17.57 1.76
N CYS A 161 9.55 17.50 1.28
CA CYS A 161 10.31 18.69 0.87
C CYS A 161 9.61 19.48 -0.25
N GLN A 162 9.08 18.79 -1.26
CA GLN A 162 8.34 19.43 -2.34
C GLN A 162 7.03 20.06 -1.85
N TRP A 163 6.28 19.32 -1.04
CA TRP A 163 4.99 19.78 -0.55
C TRP A 163 5.12 20.93 0.44
N VAL A 164 6.05 20.83 1.40
CA VAL A 164 6.39 21.94 2.33
C VAL A 164 6.77 23.20 1.55
N LYS A 165 7.67 23.06 0.54
CA LYS A 165 8.04 24.19 -0.30
C LYS A 165 6.83 24.83 -1.01
N ALA A 166 5.88 24.03 -1.47
CA ALA A 166 4.66 24.51 -2.12
C ALA A 166 3.70 25.23 -1.14
N LEU A 167 3.73 24.86 0.16
CA LEU A 167 2.96 25.52 1.22
C LEU A 167 3.59 26.83 1.71
N GLY A 168 4.84 27.13 1.34
CA GLY A 168 5.51 28.40 1.62
C GLY A 168 6.51 28.45 2.80
N PRO A 169 6.61 27.46 3.71
CA PRO A 169 7.62 27.45 4.78
C PRO A 169 9.06 27.48 4.27
N ARG A 170 9.97 27.86 5.16
CA ARG A 170 11.43 27.93 4.93
C ARG A 170 12.17 26.76 5.58
#